data_9fc2dbaabea7633aa4a6aeea698e56f4
#
_entry.id   9fc2dbaabea7633aa4a6aeea698e56f4
#
_cell.length_a   1.000
_cell.length_b   1.000
_cell.length_c   1.000
_cell.angle_alpha   90.00
_cell.angle_beta   90.00
_cell.angle_gamma   90.00
#
_symmetry.space_group_name_H-M   'P 1'
#
loop_
_entity.id
_entity.type
_entity.pdbx_description
1 polymer ?
#
loop_
_entity_poly.entity_id
_entity_poly.type
_entity_poly.pdbx_seq_one_letter_code
_entity_poly.pdbx_strand_id
1 'polypeptide(L)'
;MEPREIIKTCSTHYFTWKNEALKAEKPEEIKKFLNKAFFWLELQNNMLIVWTIENTMGKDPTIKQKVERAQLNINKKITDYANQVLNDL
;
A
#
# COMPACT_ATOMS: atom_id res chain seq x y z
N MET A 1 0.13 1.68 -15.89
CA MET A 1 -0.29 2.71 -14.90
C MET A 1 0.96 3.35 -14.33
N GLU A 2 1.02 4.66 -14.36
CA GLU A 2 2.19 5.37 -13.84
C GLU A 2 2.24 5.30 -12.32
N PRO A 3 3.46 5.25 -11.73
CA PRO A 3 3.60 5.21 -10.26
C PRO A 3 2.88 6.35 -9.54
N ARG A 4 2.83 7.54 -10.13
CA ARG A 4 2.10 8.68 -9.56
C ARG A 4 0.62 8.41 -9.39
N GLU A 5 0.00 7.75 -10.37
CA GLU A 5 -1.42 7.40 -10.32
C GLU A 5 -1.69 6.36 -9.26
N ILE A 6 -0.80 5.37 -9.12
CA ILE A 6 -0.91 4.35 -8.08
C ILE A 6 -0.80 4.98 -6.69
N ILE A 7 0.14 5.89 -6.50
CA ILE A 7 0.32 6.62 -5.23
C ILE A 7 -0.95 7.41 -4.88
N LYS A 8 -1.51 8.10 -5.87
CA LYS A 8 -2.74 8.87 -5.70
C LYS A 8 -3.93 7.98 -5.33
N THR A 9 -4.05 6.84 -6.00
CA THR A 9 -5.10 5.84 -5.73
C THR A 9 -4.97 5.29 -4.31
N CYS A 10 -3.74 4.97 -3.88
CA CYS A 10 -3.48 4.49 -2.53
C CYS A 10 -3.89 5.53 -1.48
N SER A 11 -3.56 6.80 -1.72
CA SER A 11 -3.94 7.90 -0.83
C SER A 11 -5.46 8.00 -0.69
N THR A 12 -6.19 7.92 -1.80
CA THR A 12 -7.65 7.96 -1.80
C THR A 12 -8.24 6.82 -0.99
N HIS A 13 -7.75 5.60 -1.20
CA HIS A 13 -8.23 4.43 -0.44
C HIS A 13 -7.88 4.53 1.05
N TYR A 14 -6.69 5.03 1.38
CA TYR A 14 -6.30 5.24 2.77
C TYR A 14 -7.29 6.16 3.49
N PHE A 15 -7.59 7.31 2.89
CA PHE A 15 -8.53 8.27 3.47
C PHE A 15 -9.95 7.71 3.57
N THR A 16 -10.40 6.96 2.57
CA THR A 16 -11.72 6.32 2.57
C THR A 16 -11.87 5.38 3.77
N TRP A 17 -10.91 4.47 3.97
CA TRP A 17 -10.97 3.50 5.06
C TRP A 17 -10.74 4.14 6.43
N LYS A 18 -9.89 5.16 6.50
CA LYS A 18 -9.70 5.93 7.72
C LYS A 18 -11.02 6.61 8.13
N ASN A 19 -11.72 7.21 7.19
CA ASN A 19 -13.00 7.87 7.46
C ASN A 19 -14.05 6.85 7.89
N GLU A 20 -14.11 5.68 7.27
CA GLU A 20 -15.01 4.60 7.69
C GLU A 20 -14.70 4.13 9.12
N ALA A 21 -13.42 4.04 9.48
CA ALA A 21 -13.02 3.69 10.83
C ALA A 21 -13.49 4.74 11.85
N LEU A 22 -13.42 6.02 11.50
CA LEU A 22 -13.89 7.10 12.38
C LEU A 22 -15.39 7.10 12.57
N LYS A 23 -16.15 6.59 11.62
CA LYS A 23 -17.61 6.47 11.70
C LYS A 23 -18.07 5.20 12.40
N ALA A 24 -17.24 4.18 12.46
CA ALA A 24 -17.60 2.90 13.04
C ALA A 24 -17.77 3.01 14.56
N GLU A 25 -18.77 2.33 15.11
CA GLU A 25 -19.05 2.34 16.54
C GLU A 25 -18.51 1.10 17.25
N LYS A 26 -18.38 -0.02 16.52
CA LYS A 26 -17.92 -1.29 17.09
C LYS A 26 -16.41 -1.41 17.00
N PRO A 27 -15.71 -1.79 18.08
CA PRO A 27 -14.23 -1.93 18.06
C PRO A 27 -13.72 -2.87 16.96
N GLU A 28 -14.46 -3.94 16.67
CA GLU A 28 -14.11 -4.90 15.62
C GLU A 28 -14.11 -4.27 14.24
N GLU A 29 -15.10 -3.44 13.95
CA GLU A 29 -15.21 -2.72 12.68
C GLU A 29 -14.13 -1.65 12.57
N ILE A 30 -13.84 -0.94 13.65
CA ILE A 30 -12.77 0.06 13.68
C ILE A 30 -11.44 -0.59 13.33
N LYS A 31 -11.12 -1.72 13.96
CA LYS A 31 -9.90 -2.46 13.69
C LYS A 31 -9.81 -2.92 12.24
N LYS A 32 -10.91 -3.45 11.72
CA LYS A 32 -10.99 -3.92 10.33
C LYS A 32 -10.72 -2.79 9.33
N PHE A 33 -11.36 -1.64 9.52
CA PHE A 33 -11.19 -0.51 8.63
C PHE A 33 -9.80 0.12 8.76
N LEU A 34 -9.23 0.18 9.97
CA LEU A 34 -7.86 0.65 10.16
C LEU A 34 -6.84 -0.25 9.50
N ASN A 35 -7.02 -1.58 9.56
CA ASN A 35 -6.14 -2.51 8.87
C ASN A 35 -6.15 -2.29 7.37
N LYS A 36 -7.31 -2.01 6.79
CA LYS A 36 -7.41 -1.68 5.36
C LYS A 36 -6.73 -0.36 5.05
N ALA A 37 -6.91 0.66 5.88
CA ALA A 37 -6.25 1.95 5.71
C ALA A 37 -4.73 1.80 5.76
N PHE A 38 -4.21 1.06 6.74
CA PHE A 38 -2.77 0.83 6.88
C PHE A 38 -2.19 0.05 5.70
N PHE A 39 -2.93 -0.91 5.14
CA PHE A 39 -2.49 -1.60 3.93
C PHE A 39 -2.21 -0.60 2.80
N TRP A 40 -3.15 0.30 2.55
CA TRP A 40 -3.01 1.29 1.48
C TRP A 40 -1.89 2.29 1.76
N LEU A 41 -1.69 2.66 3.03
CA LEU A 41 -0.60 3.53 3.43
C LEU A 41 0.77 2.89 3.19
N GLU A 42 0.93 1.62 3.57
CA GLU A 42 2.18 0.88 3.34
C GLU A 42 2.44 0.68 1.85
N LEU A 43 1.42 0.36 1.07
CA LEU A 43 1.54 0.24 -0.37
C LEU A 43 1.99 1.55 -0.99
N GLN A 44 1.42 2.67 -0.55
CA GLN A 44 1.82 4.01 -1.00
C GLN A 44 3.30 4.27 -0.70
N ASN A 45 3.76 3.96 0.51
CA ASN A 45 5.16 4.14 0.90
C ASN A 45 6.11 3.33 0.02
N ASN A 46 5.77 2.08 -0.25
CA ASN A 46 6.57 1.22 -1.12
C ASN A 46 6.60 1.75 -2.55
N MET A 47 5.49 2.24 -3.07
CA MET A 47 5.43 2.84 -4.41
C MET A 47 6.24 4.13 -4.49
N LEU A 48 6.24 4.95 -3.43
CA LEU A 48 7.08 6.15 -3.36
C LEU A 48 8.56 5.80 -3.42
N ILE A 49 8.98 4.75 -2.72
CA ILE A 49 10.36 4.27 -2.75
C ILE A 49 10.75 3.84 -4.16
N VAL A 50 9.94 3.01 -4.81
CA VAL A 50 10.18 2.55 -6.18
C VAL A 50 10.27 3.73 -7.13
N TRP A 51 9.30 4.65 -7.07
CA TRP A 51 9.26 5.82 -7.94
C TRP A 51 10.49 6.72 -7.76
N THR A 52 10.88 6.96 -6.51
CA THR A 52 12.05 7.79 -6.20
C THR A 52 13.32 7.18 -6.75
N ILE A 53 13.51 5.88 -6.55
CA ILE A 53 14.70 5.16 -7.01
C ILE A 53 14.77 5.17 -8.55
N GLU A 54 13.65 4.88 -9.23
CA GLU A 54 13.62 4.86 -10.69
C GLU A 54 13.92 6.22 -11.30
N ASN A 55 13.46 7.31 -10.67
CA ASN A 55 13.65 8.65 -11.22
C ASN A 55 14.98 9.30 -10.86
N THR A 56 15.61 8.90 -9.76
CA THR A 56 16.83 9.58 -9.28
C THR A 56 18.11 8.79 -9.52
N MET A 57 18.06 7.47 -9.59
CA MET A 57 19.26 6.64 -9.50
C MET A 57 19.23 5.40 -10.39
N GLY A 58 18.53 5.42 -11.50
CA GLY A 58 18.18 4.26 -12.33
C GLY A 58 19.32 3.45 -12.96
N LYS A 59 20.61 3.70 -12.64
CA LYS A 59 21.73 3.02 -13.32
C LYS A 59 22.69 2.26 -12.41
N ASP A 60 22.47 2.28 -11.09
CA ASP A 60 23.32 1.58 -10.14
C ASP A 60 22.77 0.18 -9.87
N PRO A 61 23.59 -0.91 -10.00
CA PRO A 61 23.13 -2.27 -9.73
C PRO A 61 22.60 -2.49 -8.31
N THR A 62 23.15 -1.80 -7.32
CA THR A 62 22.69 -1.88 -5.94
C THR A 62 21.26 -1.37 -5.80
N ILE A 63 20.93 -0.34 -6.57
CA ILE A 63 19.61 0.27 -6.56
C ILE A 63 18.59 -0.63 -7.24
N LYS A 64 18.99 -1.33 -8.30
CA LYS A 64 18.16 -2.34 -8.95
C LYS A 64 17.71 -3.41 -7.95
N GLN A 65 18.60 -3.87 -7.08
CA GLN A 65 18.25 -4.82 -6.01
C GLN A 65 17.23 -4.24 -5.03
N LYS A 66 17.38 -2.97 -4.66
CA LYS A 66 16.42 -2.28 -3.78
C LYS A 66 15.05 -2.16 -4.43
N VAL A 67 14.99 -1.85 -5.73
CA VAL A 67 13.73 -1.80 -6.49
C VAL A 67 13.07 -3.17 -6.51
N GLU A 68 13.82 -4.23 -6.78
CA GLU A 68 13.31 -5.59 -6.79
C GLU A 68 12.72 -5.98 -5.43
N ARG A 69 13.41 -5.63 -4.32
CA ARG A 69 12.89 -5.86 -2.97
C ARG A 69 11.61 -5.10 -2.70
N ALA A 70 11.54 -3.83 -3.11
CA ALA A 70 10.33 -3.03 -2.95
C ALA A 70 9.16 -3.62 -3.72
N GLN A 71 9.39 -4.10 -4.95
CA GLN A 71 8.38 -4.76 -5.76
C GLN A 71 7.89 -6.06 -5.11
N LEU A 72 8.80 -6.85 -4.54
CA LEU A 72 8.43 -8.06 -3.81
C LEU A 72 7.57 -7.73 -2.58
N ASN A 73 7.91 -6.68 -1.85
CA ASN A 73 7.12 -6.23 -0.70
C ASN A 73 5.72 -5.78 -1.12
N ILE A 74 5.61 -5.06 -2.23
CA ILE A 74 4.31 -4.65 -2.79
C ILE A 74 3.47 -5.87 -3.15
N ASN A 75 4.05 -6.85 -3.83
CA ASN A 75 3.36 -8.08 -4.21
C ASN A 75 2.89 -8.86 -2.99
N LYS A 76 3.73 -8.94 -1.96
CA LYS A 76 3.37 -9.60 -0.69
C LYS A 76 2.20 -8.89 -0.03
N LYS A 77 2.22 -7.57 0.04
CA LYS A 77 1.13 -6.78 0.63
C LYS A 77 -0.18 -6.97 -0.11
N ILE A 78 -0.14 -7.00 -1.44
CA ILE A 78 -1.34 -7.25 -2.25
C ILE A 78 -1.89 -8.65 -1.95
N THR A 79 -1.02 -9.65 -1.88
CA THR A 79 -1.41 -11.03 -1.57
C THR A 79 -2.02 -11.13 -0.17
N ASP A 80 -1.39 -10.52 0.83
CA ASP A 80 -1.90 -10.51 2.19
C ASP A 80 -3.27 -9.85 2.27
N TYR A 81 -3.46 -8.74 1.57
CA TYR A 81 -4.76 -8.05 1.51
C TYR A 81 -5.82 -8.92 0.85
N ALA A 82 -5.50 -9.56 -0.26
CA ALA A 82 -6.43 -10.47 -0.93
C ALA A 82 -6.86 -11.62 -0.02
N ASN A 83 -5.91 -12.19 0.74
CA ASN A 83 -6.20 -13.24 1.70
C ASN A 83 -7.11 -12.74 2.83
N GLN A 84 -6.90 -11.53 3.33
CA GLN A 84 -7.76 -10.92 4.34
C GLN A 84 -9.19 -10.72 3.80
N VAL A 85 -9.33 -10.25 2.57
CA VAL A 85 -10.65 -10.07 1.95
C VAL A 85 -11.36 -11.40 1.84
N LEU A 86 -10.67 -12.46 1.42
CA LEU A 86 -11.24 -13.80 1.34
C LEU A 86 -11.65 -14.35 2.71
N ASN A 87 -10.87 -14.08 3.74
CA ASN A 87 -11.18 -14.52 5.11
C ASN A 87 -12.36 -13.74 5.71
N ASP A 88 -12.58 -12.50 5.28
CA ASP A 88 -13.68 -11.67 5.74
C ASP A 88 -15.02 -12.00 5.06
N LEU A 89 -14.98 -12.79 3.99
CA LEU A 89 -16.20 -13.28 3.33
C LEU A 89 -16.73 -14.51 4.06
#